data_5de3944a1590f48f8383a6bb5934977c
#
_entry.id   5de3944a1590f48f8383a6bb5934977c
#
_cell.length_a   1.000
_cell.length_b   1.000
_cell.length_c   1.000
_cell.angle_alpha   90.00
_cell.angle_beta   90.00
_cell.angle_gamma   90.00
#
_symmetry.space_group_name_H-M   'P 1'
#
loop_
_entity.id
_entity.type
_entity.pdbx_description
1 polymer ?
#
loop_
_entity_poly.entity_id
_entity_poly.type
_entity_poly.pdbx_seq_one_letter_code
_entity_poly.pdbx_strand_id
1 'polypeptide(L)'
;MENLLLALKLVVALGILNVWIVRRVQPTPFRGQSAQTLREEFTAYGLPDWVFKAVGVVKVALAVALLISIWKPELKLAQPSALALGGIMVVALGMHLKVRDPAIKSLPALVVLAMCLGIVLL
;
A
#
# COMPACT_ATOMS: atom_id res chain seq x y z
N MET A 1 -5.28 -8.22 -21.83
CA MET A 1 -4.60 -7.17 -21.04
C MET A 1 -5.57 -6.36 -20.22
N GLU A 2 -6.73 -5.99 -20.75
CA GLU A 2 -7.72 -5.21 -19.99
C GLU A 2 -8.20 -5.94 -18.73
N ASN A 3 -8.44 -7.26 -18.82
CA ASN A 3 -8.87 -8.03 -17.66
C ASN A 3 -7.77 -8.13 -16.60
N LEU A 4 -6.50 -8.25 -17.02
CA LEU A 4 -5.38 -8.24 -16.10
C LEU A 4 -5.24 -6.87 -15.42
N LEU A 5 -5.35 -5.80 -16.19
CA LEU A 5 -5.27 -4.44 -15.64
C LEU A 5 -6.39 -4.18 -14.64
N LEU A 6 -7.61 -4.61 -14.94
CA LEU A 6 -8.74 -4.51 -14.02
C LEU A 6 -8.48 -5.28 -12.73
N ALA A 7 -7.99 -6.51 -12.85
CA ALA A 7 -7.66 -7.34 -11.68
C ALA A 7 -6.60 -6.67 -10.80
N LEU A 8 -5.54 -6.12 -11.41
CA LEU A 8 -4.49 -5.43 -10.67
C LEU A 8 -5.04 -4.22 -9.90
N LYS A 9 -5.86 -3.42 -10.54
CA LYS A 9 -6.48 -2.25 -9.89
C LYS A 9 -7.34 -2.68 -8.70
N LEU A 10 -8.18 -3.70 -8.88
CA LEU A 10 -9.05 -4.21 -7.82
C LEU A 10 -8.24 -4.77 -6.65
N VAL A 11 -7.26 -5.60 -6.93
CA VAL A 11 -6.47 -6.25 -5.87
C VAL A 11 -5.69 -5.21 -5.07
N VAL A 12 -5.04 -4.26 -5.75
CA VAL A 12 -4.29 -3.21 -5.05
C VAL A 12 -5.22 -2.35 -4.21
N ALA A 13 -6.31 -1.86 -4.79
CA ALA A 13 -7.22 -0.95 -4.09
C ALA A 13 -7.90 -1.63 -2.91
N LEU A 14 -8.47 -2.81 -3.13
CA LEU A 14 -9.17 -3.54 -2.07
C LEU A 14 -8.21 -4.04 -0.99
N GLY A 15 -7.00 -4.42 -1.38
CA GLY A 15 -5.97 -4.84 -0.44
C GLY A 15 -5.56 -3.72 0.50
N ILE A 16 -5.34 -2.52 -0.04
CA ILE A 16 -4.99 -1.34 0.78
C ILE A 16 -6.14 -0.96 1.70
N LEU A 17 -7.36 -0.94 1.19
CA LEU A 17 -8.53 -0.63 2.01
C LEU A 17 -8.72 -1.66 3.12
N ASN A 18 -8.51 -2.95 2.82
CA ASN A 18 -8.58 -4.00 3.82
C ASN A 18 -7.56 -3.77 4.95
N VAL A 19 -6.31 -3.48 4.61
CA VAL A 19 -5.25 -3.29 5.62
C VAL A 19 -5.52 -2.05 6.47
N TRP A 20 -5.93 -0.94 5.86
CA TRP A 20 -6.02 0.34 6.56
C TRP A 20 -7.37 0.61 7.23
N ILE A 21 -8.43 -0.06 6.81
CA ILE A 21 -9.76 0.15 7.39
C ILE A 21 -10.18 -1.05 8.23
N VAL A 22 -10.09 -2.27 7.67
CA VAL A 22 -10.59 -3.48 8.33
C VAL A 22 -9.56 -4.06 9.30
N ARG A 23 -8.31 -4.21 8.87
CA ARG A 23 -7.29 -4.94 9.61
C ARG A 23 -6.25 -4.07 10.31
N ARG A 24 -6.49 -2.77 10.37
CA ARG A 24 -5.56 -1.81 10.95
C ARG A 24 -5.14 -2.18 12.39
N VAL A 25 -6.06 -2.69 13.17
CA VAL A 25 -5.83 -3.05 14.57
C VAL A 25 -5.66 -4.55 14.80
N GLN A 26 -5.69 -5.35 13.74
CA GLN A 26 -5.52 -6.80 13.86
C GLN A 26 -4.06 -7.19 13.63
N PRO A 27 -3.51 -8.14 14.40
CA PRO A 27 -2.13 -8.57 14.22
C PRO A 27 -1.95 -9.35 12.91
N THR A 28 -0.80 -9.17 12.27
CA THR A 28 -0.39 -9.96 11.10
C THR A 28 1.11 -10.27 11.21
N PRO A 29 1.58 -11.38 10.61
CA PRO A 29 3.00 -11.73 10.64
C PRO A 29 3.88 -10.81 9.79
N PHE A 30 3.27 -9.94 8.96
CA PHE A 30 4.00 -9.09 8.02
C PHE A 30 4.31 -7.69 8.57
N ARG A 31 3.84 -7.36 9.78
CA ARG A 31 4.14 -6.07 10.38
C ARG A 31 5.57 -6.01 10.89
N GLY A 32 6.16 -4.81 10.82
CA GLY A 32 7.52 -4.56 11.26
C GLY A 32 7.72 -4.89 12.73
N GLN A 33 8.86 -5.50 13.04
CA GLN A 33 9.22 -5.89 14.40
C GLN A 33 8.13 -6.79 15.00
N SER A 34 7.76 -6.54 16.27
CA SER A 34 6.71 -7.27 16.97
C SER A 34 5.39 -6.50 17.01
N ALA A 35 5.22 -5.53 16.11
CA ALA A 35 4.02 -4.67 16.09
C ALA A 35 2.74 -5.49 15.87
N GLN A 36 1.73 -5.21 16.66
CA GLN A 36 0.42 -5.86 16.58
C GLN A 36 -0.59 -5.04 15.79
N THR A 37 -0.34 -3.73 15.63
CA THR A 37 -1.20 -2.82 14.87
C THR A 37 -0.37 -2.00 13.91
N LEU A 38 -1.03 -1.36 12.91
CA LEU A 38 -0.33 -0.45 12.00
C LEU A 38 0.32 0.72 12.74
N ARG A 39 -0.36 1.25 13.76
CA ARG A 39 0.20 2.34 14.55
C ARG A 39 1.48 1.90 15.25
N GLU A 40 1.50 0.70 15.83
CA GLU A 40 2.70 0.16 16.47
C GLU A 40 3.82 -0.06 15.47
N GLU A 41 3.49 -0.50 14.24
CA GLU A 41 4.46 -0.66 13.18
C GLU A 41 5.16 0.67 12.85
N PHE A 42 4.40 1.76 12.71
CA PHE A 42 4.97 3.08 12.47
C PHE A 42 5.83 3.55 13.65
N THR A 43 5.39 3.27 14.88
CA THR A 43 6.19 3.55 16.08
C THR A 43 7.49 2.77 16.07
N ALA A 44 7.45 1.50 15.68
CA ALA A 44 8.65 0.66 15.56
C ALA A 44 9.64 1.21 14.54
N TYR A 45 9.16 1.86 13.48
CA TYR A 45 10.01 2.52 12.49
C TYR A 45 10.59 3.85 12.97
N GLY A 46 10.17 4.33 14.13
CA GLY A 46 10.60 5.63 14.66
C GLY A 46 9.83 6.80 14.06
N LEU A 47 8.64 6.56 13.50
CA LEU A 47 7.85 7.59 12.86
C LEU A 47 6.80 8.14 13.83
N PRO A 48 6.58 9.48 13.83
CA PRO A 48 5.57 10.09 14.70
C PRO A 48 4.14 9.75 14.26
N ASP A 49 3.19 9.91 15.18
CA ASP A 49 1.79 9.59 14.95
C ASP A 49 1.17 10.35 13.77
N TRP A 50 1.58 11.61 13.55
CA TRP A 50 1.02 12.38 12.43
C TRP A 50 1.42 11.77 11.07
N VAL A 51 2.59 11.13 10.98
CA VAL A 51 3.02 10.43 9.75
C VAL A 51 2.11 9.23 9.51
N PHE A 52 1.79 8.48 10.55
CA PHE A 52 0.85 7.36 10.44
C PHE A 52 -0.51 7.83 9.88
N LYS A 53 -1.06 8.90 10.44
CA LYS A 53 -2.35 9.45 10.00
C LYS A 53 -2.28 9.97 8.57
N ALA A 54 -1.22 10.72 8.22
CA ALA A 54 -1.05 11.29 6.89
C ALA A 54 -0.91 10.19 5.83
N VAL A 55 -0.09 9.18 6.08
CA VAL A 55 0.11 8.05 5.16
C VAL A 55 -1.20 7.29 4.98
N GLY A 56 -1.95 7.08 6.06
CA GLY A 56 -3.25 6.41 6.01
C GLY A 56 -4.24 7.13 5.12
N VAL A 57 -4.38 8.44 5.29
CA VAL A 57 -5.28 9.27 4.47
C VAL A 57 -4.87 9.20 2.99
N VAL A 58 -3.58 9.36 2.71
CA VAL A 58 -3.07 9.33 1.33
C VAL A 58 -3.29 7.96 0.70
N LYS A 59 -2.97 6.87 1.38
CA LYS A 59 -3.16 5.53 0.84
C LYS A 59 -4.62 5.22 0.56
N VAL A 60 -5.51 5.54 1.49
CA VAL A 60 -6.95 5.31 1.30
C VAL A 60 -7.46 6.15 0.13
N ALA A 61 -7.06 7.42 0.04
CA ALA A 61 -7.46 8.28 -1.07
C ALA A 61 -6.97 7.74 -2.41
N LEU A 62 -5.73 7.26 -2.49
CA LEU A 62 -5.19 6.68 -3.73
C LEU A 62 -5.88 5.37 -4.09
N ALA A 63 -6.22 4.53 -3.11
CA ALA A 63 -6.97 3.31 -3.36
C ALA A 63 -8.36 3.62 -3.91
N VAL A 64 -9.05 4.61 -3.36
CA VAL A 64 -10.34 5.08 -3.87
C VAL A 64 -10.19 5.63 -5.30
N ALA A 65 -9.12 6.39 -5.56
CA ALA A 65 -8.84 6.91 -6.91
C ALA A 65 -8.66 5.77 -7.92
N LEU A 66 -7.96 4.69 -7.54
CA LEU A 66 -7.84 3.51 -8.40
C LEU A 66 -9.20 2.88 -8.70
N LEU A 67 -10.07 2.77 -7.70
CA LEU A 67 -11.43 2.26 -7.91
C LEU A 67 -12.23 3.15 -8.86
N ILE A 68 -12.15 4.46 -8.66
CA ILE A 68 -12.83 5.42 -9.53
C ILE A 68 -12.33 5.29 -10.97
N SER A 69 -11.03 5.04 -11.15
CA SER A 69 -10.43 4.90 -12.49
C SER A 69 -11.03 3.76 -13.31
N ILE A 70 -11.64 2.76 -12.65
CA ILE A 70 -12.27 1.64 -13.32
C ILE A 70 -13.57 2.09 -14.02
N TRP A 71 -14.35 2.95 -13.36
CA TRP A 71 -15.61 3.43 -13.89
C TRP A 71 -15.48 4.72 -14.70
N LYS A 72 -14.45 5.52 -14.42
CA LYS A 72 -14.24 6.81 -15.08
C LYS A 72 -12.79 6.92 -15.59
N PRO A 73 -12.44 6.08 -16.61
CA PRO A 73 -11.07 6.08 -17.13
C PRO A 73 -10.66 7.42 -17.75
N GLU A 74 -11.63 8.23 -18.18
CA GLU A 74 -11.37 9.55 -18.75
C GLU A 74 -10.69 10.52 -17.78
N LEU A 75 -10.82 10.28 -16.47
CA LEU A 75 -10.16 11.10 -15.46
C LEU A 75 -8.65 10.81 -15.33
N LYS A 76 -8.19 9.73 -15.94
CA LYS A 76 -6.77 9.35 -15.98
C LYS A 76 -6.13 9.25 -14.59
N LEU A 77 -6.86 8.67 -13.66
CA LEU A 77 -6.40 8.56 -12.25
C LEU A 77 -5.49 7.35 -12.01
N ALA A 78 -5.56 6.32 -12.86
CA ALA A 78 -4.88 5.04 -12.59
C ALA A 78 -3.36 5.17 -12.51
N GLN A 79 -2.72 5.79 -13.51
CA GLN A 79 -1.26 5.88 -13.53
C GLN A 79 -0.68 6.73 -12.39
N PRO A 80 -1.16 7.97 -12.16
CA PRO A 80 -0.62 8.74 -11.03
C PRO A 80 -0.88 8.08 -9.68
N SER A 81 -2.05 7.44 -9.50
CA SER A 81 -2.33 6.74 -8.25
C SER A 81 -1.40 5.56 -8.05
N ALA A 82 -1.18 4.75 -9.08
CA ALA A 82 -0.28 3.61 -9.01
C ALA A 82 1.18 4.03 -8.79
N LEU A 83 1.61 5.12 -9.43
CA LEU A 83 2.97 5.66 -9.23
C LEU A 83 3.15 6.13 -7.78
N ALA A 84 2.17 6.85 -7.24
CA ALA A 84 2.24 7.33 -5.86
C ALA A 84 2.25 6.17 -4.86
N LEU A 85 1.37 5.19 -5.05
CA LEU A 85 1.33 4.00 -4.20
C LEU A 85 2.62 3.20 -4.30
N GLY A 86 3.16 3.03 -5.52
CA GLY A 86 4.44 2.37 -5.73
C GLY A 86 5.58 3.05 -4.98
N GLY A 87 5.62 4.38 -5.02
CA GLY A 87 6.60 5.16 -4.28
C GLY A 87 6.49 4.95 -2.77
N ILE A 88 5.26 4.91 -2.24
CA ILE A 88 5.02 4.63 -0.83
C ILE A 88 5.51 3.21 -0.47
N MET A 89 5.30 2.24 -1.37
CA MET A 89 5.78 0.87 -1.14
C MET A 89 7.31 0.79 -1.11
N VAL A 90 7.99 1.58 -1.94
CA VAL A 90 9.46 1.68 -1.90
C VAL A 90 9.91 2.20 -0.53
N VAL A 91 9.24 3.22 0.00
CA VAL A 91 9.53 3.74 1.33
C VAL A 91 9.27 2.66 2.39
N ALA A 92 8.18 1.91 2.26
CA ALA A 92 7.88 0.81 3.19
C ALA A 92 8.97 -0.25 3.19
N LEU A 93 9.49 -0.62 2.01
CA LEU A 93 10.62 -1.54 1.91
C LEU A 93 11.86 -0.97 2.62
N GLY A 94 12.11 0.32 2.45
CA GLY A 94 13.19 1.01 3.15
C GLY A 94 13.04 0.96 4.67
N MET A 95 11.81 1.10 5.18
CA MET A 95 11.55 1.01 6.61
C MET A 95 11.81 -0.39 7.17
N HIS A 96 11.41 -1.44 6.44
CA HIS A 96 11.73 -2.82 6.84
C HIS A 96 13.25 -3.04 6.89
N LEU A 97 13.99 -2.50 5.92
CA LEU A 97 15.44 -2.58 5.93
C LEU A 97 16.05 -1.80 7.10
N LYS A 98 15.51 -0.62 7.39
CA LYS A 98 15.97 0.23 8.50
C LYS A 98 15.91 -0.49 9.84
N VAL A 99 14.83 -1.23 10.09
CA VAL A 99 14.64 -1.97 11.35
C VAL A 99 15.13 -3.41 11.27
N ARG A 100 15.75 -3.80 10.14
CA ARG A 100 16.34 -5.12 9.91
C ARG A 100 15.33 -6.26 10.05
N ASP A 101 14.12 -6.05 9.53
CA ASP A 101 13.10 -7.10 9.53
C ASP A 101 13.50 -8.25 8.62
N PRO A 102 13.04 -9.49 8.92
CA PRO A 102 13.19 -10.60 7.99
C PRO A 102 12.51 -10.29 6.65
N ALA A 103 13.04 -10.84 5.56
CA ALA A 103 12.54 -10.58 4.20
C ALA A 103 11.04 -10.87 4.04
N ILE A 104 10.51 -11.86 4.77
CA ILE A 104 9.09 -12.22 4.70
C ILE A 104 8.17 -11.05 5.05
N LYS A 105 8.60 -10.15 5.93
CA LYS A 105 7.80 -8.99 6.33
C LYS A 105 7.72 -7.94 5.25
N SER A 106 8.66 -7.93 4.30
CA SER A 106 8.65 -7.04 3.13
C SER A 106 7.78 -7.57 1.98
N LEU A 107 7.32 -8.81 2.06
CA LEU A 107 6.62 -9.46 0.95
C LEU A 107 5.35 -8.72 0.51
N PRO A 108 4.43 -8.30 1.40
CA PRO A 108 3.25 -7.56 0.96
C PRO A 108 3.59 -6.26 0.22
N ALA A 109 4.56 -5.49 0.72
CA ALA A 109 4.98 -4.25 0.06
C ALA A 109 5.58 -4.51 -1.31
N LEU A 110 6.39 -5.56 -1.44
CA LEU A 110 7.00 -5.95 -2.70
C LEU A 110 5.95 -6.38 -3.73
N VAL A 111 4.96 -7.18 -3.30
CA VAL A 111 3.88 -7.65 -4.17
C VAL A 111 3.04 -6.45 -4.65
N VAL A 112 2.67 -5.53 -3.77
CA VAL A 112 1.91 -4.35 -4.15
C VAL A 112 2.71 -3.46 -5.07
N LEU A 113 4.01 -3.29 -4.83
CA LEU A 113 4.89 -2.54 -5.72
C LEU A 113 4.90 -3.14 -7.12
N ALA A 114 5.05 -4.46 -7.22
CA ALA A 114 5.04 -5.15 -8.52
C ALA A 114 3.71 -4.94 -9.26
N MET A 115 2.59 -5.02 -8.53
CA MET A 115 1.26 -4.78 -9.12
C MET A 115 1.10 -3.33 -9.57
N CYS A 116 1.60 -2.36 -8.80
CA CYS A 116 1.58 -0.95 -9.20
C CYS A 116 2.39 -0.71 -10.47
N LEU A 117 3.57 -1.33 -10.59
CA LEU A 117 4.35 -1.27 -11.82
C LEU A 117 3.58 -1.86 -13.00
N GLY A 118 2.87 -2.97 -12.79
CA GLY A 118 1.99 -3.55 -13.81
C GLY A 118 0.92 -2.57 -14.28
N ILE A 119 0.29 -1.87 -13.36
CA ILE A 119 -0.74 -0.87 -13.69
C ILE A 119 -0.14 0.26 -14.53
N VAL A 120 1.05 0.73 -14.18
CA VAL A 120 1.71 1.82 -14.90
C VAL A 120 2.14 1.39 -16.30
N LEU A 121 2.65 0.16 -16.44
CA LEU A 121 3.21 -0.33 -17.71
C LEU A 121 2.16 -0.90 -18.67
N LEU A 122 1.04 -1.36 -18.17
CA LEU A 122 -0.05 -1.89 -18.99
C LEU A 122 -1.03 -0.79 -19.38
#